data_424aabbcceb9d5a221e3528089dbcd35
#
_entry.id   424aabbcceb9d5a221e3528089dbcd35
#
_cell.length_a   1.000
_cell.length_b   1.000
_cell.length_c   1.000
_cell.angle_alpha   90.00
_cell.angle_beta   90.00
_cell.angle_gamma   90.00
#
_symmetry.space_group_name_H-M   'P 1'
#
loop_
_entity.id
_entity.type
_entity.pdbx_description
1 polymer ?
#
loop_
_entity_poly.entity_id
_entity_poly.type
_entity_poly.pdbx_seq_one_letter_code
_entity_poly.pdbx_strand_id
1 'polypeptide(L)'
;IDSAEQRIIELSRIKDKILALDVIEILATNQQESYNIFEILNARGVDLQQHELIKNYILKYVQPRSDIDRAKIQWDKLEDLLFVDKRPVITTFFNHYVTHRYEKPTKDNSEFRIIKAKCSKNEMSELLENLIQKAKIYRWFYLPGECNNAVIRQALQFFKDNNHRQFRPIFLSVISALNQEKIDITMAEKFFLFLQNFYFAYGVICGGKSNALDDTVTDYAKKIETEDAKAGIID
;
A
#
# COMPACT_ATOMS: atom_id res chain seq x y z
N ILE A 1 40.55 -4.87 2.57
CA ILE A 1 40.83 -4.36 1.21
C ILE A 1 40.77 -5.58 0.31
N ASP A 2 39.62 -5.78 -0.37
CA ASP A 2 39.47 -6.84 -1.36
C ASP A 2 40.45 -6.58 -2.50
N SER A 3 41.37 -7.53 -2.78
CA SER A 3 42.27 -7.39 -3.89
C SER A 3 41.53 -7.45 -5.22
N ALA A 4 42.02 -6.79 -6.26
CA ALA A 4 41.45 -6.85 -7.61
C ALA A 4 41.28 -8.30 -8.10
N GLU A 5 42.17 -9.19 -7.72
CA GLU A 5 42.14 -10.62 -8.03
C GLU A 5 40.91 -11.33 -7.39
N GLN A 6 40.60 -11.03 -6.14
CA GLN A 6 39.41 -11.60 -5.47
C GLN A 6 38.13 -11.19 -6.17
N ARG A 7 38.00 -9.92 -6.62
CA ARG A 7 36.84 -9.44 -7.39
C ARG A 7 36.72 -10.15 -8.74
N ILE A 8 37.83 -10.40 -9.45
CA ILE A 8 37.82 -11.12 -10.72
C ILE A 8 37.36 -12.57 -10.53
N ILE A 9 37.83 -13.23 -9.48
CA ILE A 9 37.40 -14.60 -9.14
C ILE A 9 35.91 -14.64 -8.84
N GLU A 10 35.43 -13.69 -8.06
CA GLU A 10 33.99 -13.61 -7.69
C GLU A 10 33.12 -13.32 -8.89
N LEU A 11 33.48 -12.38 -9.76
CA LEU A 11 32.80 -12.10 -11.02
C LEU A 11 32.77 -13.31 -11.97
N SER A 12 33.88 -14.04 -12.08
CA SER A 12 33.93 -15.29 -12.87
C SER A 12 32.99 -16.34 -12.31
N ARG A 13 32.93 -16.49 -10.98
CA ARG A 13 32.00 -17.42 -10.32
C ARG A 13 30.53 -17.05 -10.54
N ILE A 14 30.21 -15.76 -10.49
CA ILE A 14 28.86 -15.25 -10.79
C ILE A 14 28.52 -15.53 -12.25
N LYS A 15 29.43 -15.21 -13.18
CA LYS A 15 29.26 -15.47 -14.61
C LYS A 15 28.98 -16.96 -14.86
N ASP A 16 29.77 -17.85 -14.27
CA ASP A 16 29.62 -19.30 -14.49
C ASP A 16 28.29 -19.82 -13.91
N LYS A 17 27.82 -19.28 -12.79
CA LYS A 17 26.49 -19.57 -12.25
C LYS A 17 25.37 -19.09 -13.17
N ILE A 18 25.52 -17.91 -13.78
CA ILE A 18 24.53 -17.36 -14.72
C ILE A 18 24.48 -18.24 -15.99
N LEU A 19 25.62 -18.66 -16.51
CA LEU A 19 25.69 -19.51 -17.70
C LEU A 19 25.21 -20.95 -17.44
N ALA A 20 25.16 -21.38 -16.18
CA ALA A 20 24.63 -22.69 -15.78
C ALA A 20 23.13 -22.67 -15.44
N LEU A 21 22.44 -21.53 -15.62
CA LEU A 21 20.99 -21.45 -15.41
C LEU A 21 20.24 -22.14 -16.55
N ASP A 22 19.31 -23.01 -16.18
CA ASP A 22 18.32 -23.52 -17.10
C ASP A 22 17.21 -22.47 -17.29
N VAL A 23 16.93 -22.14 -18.56
CA VAL A 23 15.87 -21.18 -18.92
C VAL A 23 14.73 -21.93 -19.59
N ILE A 24 13.51 -21.77 -19.08
CA ILE A 24 12.31 -22.27 -19.68
C ILE A 24 11.54 -21.10 -20.29
N GLU A 25 11.40 -21.11 -21.63
CA GLU A 25 10.54 -20.17 -22.32
C GLU A 25 9.14 -20.77 -22.48
N ILE A 26 8.12 -20.04 -22.03
CA ILE A 26 6.73 -20.43 -22.18
C ILE A 26 6.02 -19.42 -23.07
N LEU A 27 5.63 -19.84 -24.25
CA LEU A 27 4.88 -19.03 -25.20
C LEU A 27 3.39 -19.12 -24.88
N ALA A 28 2.79 -18.02 -24.47
CA ALA A 28 1.35 -17.92 -24.27
C ALA A 28 0.68 -17.38 -25.53
N THR A 29 -0.44 -17.97 -25.93
CA THR A 29 -1.18 -17.61 -27.15
C THR A 29 -1.90 -16.27 -27.01
N ASN A 30 -2.18 -15.84 -25.78
CA ASN A 30 -2.83 -14.57 -25.48
C ASN A 30 -2.47 -14.11 -24.06
N GLN A 31 -2.74 -12.83 -23.80
CA GLN A 31 -2.40 -12.19 -22.55
C GLN A 31 -3.11 -12.81 -21.33
N GLN A 32 -4.33 -13.32 -21.51
CA GLN A 32 -5.10 -13.99 -20.47
C GLN A 32 -4.41 -15.28 -20.02
N GLU A 33 -3.90 -16.05 -20.97
CA GLU A 33 -3.14 -17.28 -20.73
C GLU A 33 -1.80 -16.97 -20.03
N SER A 34 -1.10 -15.91 -20.44
CA SER A 34 0.11 -15.45 -19.76
C SER A 34 -0.12 -15.20 -18.27
N TYR A 35 -1.21 -14.51 -17.90
CA TYR A 35 -1.54 -14.26 -16.50
C TYR A 35 -1.88 -15.55 -15.74
N ASN A 36 -2.58 -16.50 -16.36
CA ASN A 36 -2.90 -17.78 -15.74
C ASN A 36 -1.64 -18.62 -15.50
N ILE A 37 -0.74 -18.69 -16.49
CA ILE A 37 0.54 -19.39 -16.38
C ILE A 37 1.39 -18.77 -15.27
N PHE A 38 1.45 -17.44 -15.23
CA PHE A 38 2.17 -16.70 -14.19
C PHE A 38 1.64 -17.01 -12.78
N GLU A 39 0.30 -17.01 -12.58
CA GLU A 39 -0.30 -17.39 -11.29
C GLU A 39 0.06 -18.84 -10.88
N ILE A 40 0.06 -19.79 -11.84
CA ILE A 40 0.35 -21.21 -11.59
C ILE A 40 1.83 -21.43 -11.25
N LEU A 41 2.74 -20.79 -12.00
CA LEU A 41 4.19 -20.94 -11.77
C LEU A 41 4.60 -20.35 -10.42
N ASN A 42 4.00 -19.25 -10.03
CA ASN A 42 4.31 -18.59 -8.76
C ASN A 42 3.72 -19.32 -7.54
N ALA A 43 2.66 -20.12 -7.73
CA ALA A 43 2.15 -21.00 -6.67
C ALA A 43 3.14 -22.13 -6.29
N ARG A 44 4.21 -22.35 -7.09
CA ARG A 44 5.19 -23.43 -6.90
C ARG A 44 6.64 -22.93 -6.71
N GLY A 45 6.89 -21.61 -6.78
CA GLY A 45 8.23 -21.01 -6.73
C GLY A 45 8.46 -20.11 -5.52
N VAL A 46 9.37 -19.15 -5.67
CA VAL A 46 9.56 -18.09 -4.67
C VAL A 46 8.28 -17.26 -4.58
N ASP A 47 7.73 -17.09 -3.37
CA ASP A 47 6.51 -16.32 -3.16
C ASP A 47 6.64 -14.92 -3.75
N LEU A 48 5.82 -14.61 -4.76
CA LEU A 48 5.69 -13.25 -5.26
C LEU A 48 5.21 -12.32 -4.17
N GLN A 49 5.70 -11.11 -4.23
CA GLN A 49 5.18 -10.06 -3.35
C GLN A 49 3.70 -9.77 -3.66
N GLN A 50 2.92 -9.52 -2.63
CA GLN A 50 1.47 -9.35 -2.75
C GLN A 50 1.07 -8.28 -3.77
N HIS A 51 1.84 -7.20 -3.88
CA HIS A 51 1.57 -6.13 -4.84
C HIS A 51 1.74 -6.57 -6.31
N GLU A 52 2.64 -7.53 -6.60
CA GLU A 52 2.80 -8.07 -7.96
C GLU A 52 1.60 -8.93 -8.35
N LEU A 53 1.06 -9.73 -7.41
CA LEU A 53 -0.18 -10.48 -7.64
C LEU A 53 -1.36 -9.53 -7.90
N ILE A 54 -1.45 -8.43 -7.15
CA ILE A 54 -2.48 -7.41 -7.33
C ILE A 54 -2.33 -6.71 -8.68
N LYS A 55 -1.09 -6.32 -9.09
CA LYS A 55 -0.79 -5.77 -10.42
C LYS A 55 -1.34 -6.65 -11.53
N ASN A 56 -0.95 -7.92 -11.49
CA ASN A 56 -1.37 -8.87 -12.51
C ASN A 56 -2.89 -9.07 -12.53
N TYR A 57 -3.53 -9.11 -11.36
CA TYR A 57 -4.98 -9.23 -11.26
C TYR A 57 -5.70 -8.02 -11.86
N ILE A 58 -5.27 -6.81 -11.58
CA ILE A 58 -5.81 -5.58 -12.14
C ILE A 58 -5.63 -5.59 -13.66
N LEU A 59 -4.41 -5.80 -14.17
CA LEU A 59 -4.12 -5.79 -15.60
C LEU A 59 -4.83 -6.91 -16.36
N LYS A 60 -5.11 -8.06 -15.71
CA LYS A 60 -5.89 -9.16 -16.28
C LYS A 60 -7.34 -8.77 -16.55
N TYR A 61 -7.97 -8.00 -15.65
CA TYR A 61 -9.41 -7.71 -15.70
C TYR A 61 -9.75 -6.27 -16.06
N VAL A 62 -8.77 -5.38 -16.30
CA VAL A 62 -9.06 -4.01 -16.74
C VAL A 62 -9.91 -4.00 -18.01
N GLN A 63 -10.95 -3.16 -18.04
CA GLN A 63 -11.87 -3.00 -19.13
C GLN A 63 -12.07 -1.52 -19.48
N PRO A 64 -12.24 -1.17 -20.77
CA PRO A 64 -12.07 -2.05 -21.92
C PRO A 64 -10.62 -2.49 -22.11
N ARG A 65 -10.39 -3.57 -22.85
CA ARG A 65 -9.02 -4.13 -23.08
C ARG A 65 -8.09 -3.16 -23.82
N SER A 66 -8.63 -2.22 -24.59
CA SER A 66 -7.88 -1.10 -25.17
C SER A 66 -7.13 -0.25 -24.14
N ASP A 67 -7.58 -0.24 -22.88
CA ASP A 67 -7.02 0.58 -21.82
C ASP A 67 -5.85 -0.07 -21.06
N ILE A 68 -5.42 -1.28 -21.50
CA ILE A 68 -4.37 -2.01 -20.80
C ILE A 68 -3.04 -1.25 -20.74
N ASP A 69 -2.66 -0.56 -21.79
CA ASP A 69 -1.41 0.21 -21.81
C ASP A 69 -1.52 1.45 -20.92
N ARG A 70 -2.69 2.09 -20.89
CA ARG A 70 -3.00 3.14 -19.93
C ARG A 70 -2.93 2.63 -18.49
N ALA A 71 -3.47 1.44 -18.21
CA ALA A 71 -3.43 0.83 -16.89
C ALA A 71 -1.99 0.49 -16.45
N LYS A 72 -1.13 0.05 -17.39
CA LYS A 72 0.31 -0.15 -17.10
C LYS A 72 0.99 1.16 -16.71
N ILE A 73 0.80 2.23 -17.49
CA ILE A 73 1.33 3.56 -17.17
C ILE A 73 0.83 4.06 -15.80
N GLN A 74 -0.45 3.83 -15.51
CA GLN A 74 -1.02 4.18 -14.21
C GLN A 74 -0.41 3.37 -13.06
N TRP A 75 -0.10 2.08 -13.29
CA TRP A 75 0.58 1.26 -12.30
C TRP A 75 2.02 1.73 -12.07
N ASP A 76 2.76 2.03 -13.12
CA ASP A 76 4.13 2.57 -13.00
C ASP A 76 4.12 3.88 -12.20
N LYS A 77 3.13 4.75 -12.44
CA LYS A 77 2.91 5.95 -11.63
C LYS A 77 2.60 5.64 -10.15
N LEU A 78 1.86 4.56 -9.87
CA LEU A 78 1.62 4.10 -8.51
C LEU A 78 2.93 3.68 -7.82
N GLU A 79 3.77 2.91 -8.52
CA GLU A 79 5.08 2.50 -8.03
C GLU A 79 5.99 3.71 -7.76
N ASP A 80 6.03 4.70 -8.67
CA ASP A 80 6.79 5.93 -8.49
C ASP A 80 6.33 6.75 -7.27
N LEU A 81 5.03 6.89 -7.06
CA LEU A 81 4.47 7.56 -5.88
C LEU A 81 4.88 6.86 -4.57
N LEU A 82 5.02 5.54 -4.61
CA LEU A 82 5.36 4.70 -3.47
C LEU A 82 6.86 4.38 -3.38
N PHE A 83 7.69 5.04 -4.17
CA PHE A 83 9.13 5.03 -4.03
C PHE A 83 9.58 6.28 -3.27
N VAL A 84 9.89 6.14 -1.98
CA VAL A 84 10.16 7.26 -1.07
C VAL A 84 11.46 6.99 -0.32
N ASP A 85 12.29 8.02 -0.17
CA ASP A 85 13.59 7.92 0.51
C ASP A 85 14.45 6.76 -0.03
N LYS A 86 14.49 6.62 -1.36
CA LYS A 86 15.25 5.58 -2.10
C LYS A 86 14.84 4.13 -1.80
N ARG A 87 13.61 3.91 -1.36
CA ARG A 87 13.07 2.57 -1.08
C ARG A 87 11.59 2.46 -1.45
N PRO A 88 11.15 1.27 -1.90
CA PRO A 88 9.75 1.02 -2.15
C PRO A 88 8.99 0.85 -0.83
N VAL A 89 7.83 1.50 -0.73
CA VAL A 89 6.91 1.35 0.41
C VAL A 89 5.58 0.69 0.01
N ILE A 90 5.55 0.16 -1.21
CA ILE A 90 4.35 -0.40 -1.84
C ILE A 90 3.74 -1.57 -1.04
N THR A 91 4.55 -2.46 -0.49
CA THR A 91 4.07 -3.59 0.34
C THR A 91 3.34 -3.08 1.59
N THR A 92 3.93 -2.10 2.29
CA THR A 92 3.31 -1.51 3.48
C THR A 92 2.06 -0.69 3.11
N PHE A 93 2.08 -0.05 1.94
CA PHE A 93 0.92 0.66 1.42
C PHE A 93 -0.26 -0.29 1.22
N PHE A 94 -0.09 -1.42 0.53
CA PHE A 94 -1.18 -2.37 0.31
C PHE A 94 -1.73 -2.95 1.61
N ASN A 95 -0.86 -3.24 2.58
CA ASN A 95 -1.31 -3.67 3.91
C ASN A 95 -2.25 -2.64 4.55
N HIS A 96 -1.84 -1.37 4.61
CA HIS A 96 -2.67 -0.30 5.18
C HIS A 96 -3.90 0.03 4.31
N TYR A 97 -3.79 -0.10 2.98
CA TYR A 97 -4.90 0.11 2.06
C TYR A 97 -6.03 -0.90 2.28
N VAL A 98 -5.73 -2.19 2.38
CA VAL A 98 -6.78 -3.18 2.64
C VAL A 98 -7.31 -3.08 4.05
N THR A 99 -6.47 -2.73 5.03
CA THR A 99 -6.86 -2.53 6.42
C THR A 99 -7.88 -1.37 6.55
N HIS A 100 -7.61 -0.22 5.91
CA HIS A 100 -8.50 0.93 6.07
C HIS A 100 -9.85 0.77 5.36
N ARG A 101 -9.91 -0.08 4.34
CA ARG A 101 -11.11 -0.19 3.49
C ARG A 101 -11.90 -1.48 3.71
N TYR A 102 -11.21 -2.58 4.03
CA TYR A 102 -11.82 -3.90 4.09
C TYR A 102 -11.59 -4.59 5.42
N GLU A 103 -10.40 -5.07 5.66
CA GLU A 103 -10.01 -5.84 6.83
C GLU A 103 -8.48 -5.95 6.97
N LYS A 104 -8.00 -6.24 8.16
CA LYS A 104 -6.57 -6.44 8.44
C LYS A 104 -6.08 -7.74 7.81
N PRO A 105 -5.01 -7.73 7.01
CA PRO A 105 -4.45 -8.96 6.43
C PRO A 105 -3.92 -9.91 7.50
N THR A 106 -4.04 -11.20 7.21
CA THR A 106 -3.50 -12.29 8.03
C THR A 106 -2.67 -13.24 7.17
N LYS A 107 -2.02 -14.23 7.78
CA LYS A 107 -1.29 -15.26 7.04
C LYS A 107 -2.18 -16.04 6.07
N ASP A 108 -3.41 -16.31 6.47
CA ASP A 108 -4.38 -17.08 5.68
C ASP A 108 -5.20 -16.21 4.73
N ASN A 109 -5.26 -14.89 4.96
CA ASN A 109 -5.99 -13.94 4.16
C ASN A 109 -5.12 -12.73 3.81
N SER A 110 -4.29 -12.89 2.76
CA SER A 110 -3.35 -11.86 2.30
C SER A 110 -4.06 -10.69 1.61
N GLU A 111 -3.34 -9.58 1.42
CA GLU A 111 -3.81 -8.38 0.71
C GLU A 111 -4.42 -8.72 -0.66
N PHE A 112 -3.77 -9.60 -1.42
CA PHE A 112 -4.27 -10.05 -2.71
C PHE A 112 -5.59 -10.82 -2.58
N ARG A 113 -5.70 -11.73 -1.60
CA ARG A 113 -6.94 -12.50 -1.39
C ARG A 113 -8.09 -11.58 -0.99
N ILE A 114 -7.84 -10.60 -0.14
CA ILE A 114 -8.83 -9.60 0.27
C ILE A 114 -9.32 -8.80 -0.94
N ILE A 115 -8.42 -8.23 -1.75
CA ILE A 115 -8.80 -7.48 -2.95
C ILE A 115 -9.58 -8.35 -3.93
N LYS A 116 -9.12 -9.58 -4.18
CA LYS A 116 -9.78 -10.53 -5.09
C LYS A 116 -11.19 -10.89 -4.63
N ALA A 117 -11.44 -10.96 -3.32
CA ALA A 117 -12.74 -11.28 -2.74
C ALA A 117 -13.68 -10.07 -2.67
N LYS A 118 -13.15 -8.86 -2.46
CA LYS A 118 -13.94 -7.65 -2.18
C LYS A 118 -14.17 -6.76 -3.42
N CYS A 119 -13.32 -6.87 -4.45
CA CYS A 119 -13.42 -6.04 -5.64
C CYS A 119 -14.00 -6.83 -6.82
N SER A 120 -15.00 -6.26 -7.47
CA SER A 120 -15.57 -6.82 -8.70
C SER A 120 -14.55 -6.72 -9.85
N LYS A 121 -14.52 -7.73 -10.72
CA LYS A 121 -13.64 -7.74 -11.89
C LYS A 121 -13.90 -6.59 -12.86
N ASN A 122 -15.11 -6.04 -12.87
CA ASN A 122 -15.48 -4.93 -13.74
C ASN A 122 -15.03 -3.57 -13.21
N GLU A 123 -14.57 -3.50 -11.95
CA GLU A 123 -14.17 -2.28 -11.25
C GLU A 123 -12.65 -2.08 -11.21
N MET A 124 -11.88 -2.83 -12.02
CA MET A 124 -10.42 -2.80 -11.94
C MET A 124 -9.80 -1.45 -12.34
N SER A 125 -10.42 -0.75 -13.29
CA SER A 125 -9.99 0.61 -13.65
C SER A 125 -10.22 1.60 -12.51
N GLU A 126 -11.39 1.53 -11.88
CA GLU A 126 -11.74 2.37 -10.73
C GLU A 126 -10.86 2.03 -9.50
N LEU A 127 -10.61 0.75 -9.26
CA LEU A 127 -9.69 0.32 -8.20
C LEU A 127 -8.29 0.92 -8.40
N LEU A 128 -7.76 0.90 -9.63
CA LEU A 128 -6.44 1.45 -9.92
C LEU A 128 -6.40 2.97 -9.73
N GLU A 129 -7.44 3.68 -10.14
CA GLU A 129 -7.56 5.12 -9.88
C GLU A 129 -7.61 5.42 -8.39
N ASN A 130 -8.38 4.66 -7.62
CA ASN A 130 -8.47 4.78 -6.17
C ASN A 130 -7.13 4.51 -5.50
N LEU A 131 -6.40 3.47 -5.92
CA LEU A 131 -5.05 3.17 -5.42
C LEU A 131 -4.09 4.35 -5.63
N ILE A 132 -4.12 5.00 -6.80
CA ILE A 132 -3.29 6.17 -7.10
C ILE A 132 -3.65 7.35 -6.19
N GLN A 133 -4.94 7.62 -5.98
CA GLN A 133 -5.35 8.69 -5.07
C GLN A 133 -4.89 8.43 -3.63
N LYS A 134 -5.04 7.19 -3.15
CA LYS A 134 -4.59 6.80 -1.82
C LYS A 134 -3.06 6.82 -1.70
N ALA A 135 -2.32 6.47 -2.75
CA ALA A 135 -0.86 6.54 -2.77
C ALA A 135 -0.33 7.97 -2.64
N LYS A 136 -1.00 8.95 -3.26
CA LYS A 136 -0.66 10.38 -3.09
C LYS A 136 -0.77 10.81 -1.62
N ILE A 137 -1.83 10.39 -0.92
CA ILE A 137 -2.02 10.66 0.50
C ILE A 137 -0.95 9.90 1.32
N TYR A 138 -0.71 8.63 0.99
CA TYR A 138 0.20 7.76 1.71
C TYR A 138 1.64 8.27 1.68
N ARG A 139 2.03 8.94 0.61
CA ARG A 139 3.31 9.60 0.44
C ARG A 139 3.55 10.67 1.52
N TRP A 140 2.52 11.38 1.97
CA TRP A 140 2.63 12.37 3.05
C TRP A 140 3.06 11.78 4.39
N PHE A 141 2.85 10.48 4.62
CA PHE A 141 3.32 9.81 5.85
C PHE A 141 4.83 9.66 5.92
N TYR A 142 5.50 9.79 4.78
CA TYR A 142 6.96 9.79 4.67
C TYR A 142 7.50 11.19 4.39
N LEU A 143 6.77 11.99 3.65
CA LEU A 143 7.09 13.35 3.24
C LEU A 143 6.00 14.34 3.68
N PRO A 144 5.84 14.59 4.99
CA PRO A 144 4.79 15.47 5.50
C PRO A 144 4.82 16.88 4.90
N GLY A 145 6.00 17.35 4.45
CA GLY A 145 6.16 18.63 3.77
C GLY A 145 5.33 18.79 2.48
N GLU A 146 4.92 17.69 1.86
CA GLU A 146 4.02 17.71 0.68
C GLU A 146 2.54 17.99 1.05
N CYS A 147 2.17 17.91 2.35
CA CYS A 147 0.83 18.25 2.82
C CYS A 147 0.67 19.77 2.95
N ASN A 148 -0.30 20.33 2.24
CA ASN A 148 -0.54 21.79 2.24
C ASN A 148 -1.12 22.33 3.54
N ASN A 149 -1.92 21.53 4.27
CA ASN A 149 -2.51 21.93 5.55
C ASN A 149 -1.46 21.87 6.68
N ALA A 150 -1.28 22.98 7.38
CA ALA A 150 -0.22 23.10 8.40
C ALA A 150 -0.45 22.20 9.61
N VAL A 151 -1.70 22.08 10.08
CA VAL A 151 -2.06 21.27 11.27
C VAL A 151 -1.88 19.80 10.97
N ILE A 152 -2.44 19.32 9.84
CA ILE A 152 -2.30 17.92 9.39
C ILE A 152 -0.82 17.60 9.17
N ARG A 153 -0.08 18.48 8.52
CA ARG A 153 1.36 18.30 8.28
C ARG A 153 2.15 18.15 9.58
N GLN A 154 1.88 18.99 10.58
CA GLN A 154 2.54 18.89 11.90
C GLN A 154 2.21 17.58 12.60
N ALA A 155 0.95 17.15 12.56
CA ALA A 155 0.53 15.86 13.12
C ALA A 155 1.21 14.69 12.41
N LEU A 156 1.24 14.68 11.08
CA LEU A 156 1.93 13.64 10.30
C LEU A 156 3.44 13.62 10.61
N GLN A 157 4.08 14.78 10.76
CA GLN A 157 5.48 14.88 11.16
C GLN A 157 5.70 14.28 12.56
N PHE A 158 4.84 14.61 13.52
CA PHE A 158 4.90 14.04 14.87
C PHE A 158 4.84 12.51 14.86
N PHE A 159 3.88 11.91 14.12
CA PHE A 159 3.77 10.45 14.03
C PHE A 159 4.93 9.80 13.25
N LYS A 160 5.49 10.49 12.27
CA LYS A 160 6.69 10.05 11.56
C LYS A 160 7.90 10.02 12.50
N ASP A 161 8.14 11.08 13.25
CA ASP A 161 9.29 11.23 14.15
C ASP A 161 9.25 10.21 15.30
N ASN A 162 8.04 9.87 15.75
CA ASN A 162 7.83 8.84 16.77
C ASN A 162 7.72 7.41 16.18
N ASN A 163 7.94 7.24 14.87
CA ASN A 163 7.86 5.94 14.14
C ASN A 163 6.52 5.20 14.33
N HIS A 164 5.41 5.94 14.53
CA HIS A 164 4.08 5.37 14.69
C HIS A 164 3.38 5.14 13.36
N ARG A 165 3.30 3.87 12.95
CA ARG A 165 2.72 3.47 11.66
C ARG A 165 1.30 2.95 11.79
N GLN A 166 0.89 2.51 12.96
CA GLN A 166 -0.40 1.87 13.20
C GLN A 166 -1.61 2.76 12.90
N PHE A 167 -1.47 4.09 13.02
CA PHE A 167 -2.55 5.03 12.70
C PHE A 167 -2.67 5.36 11.21
N ARG A 168 -1.78 4.86 10.35
CA ARG A 168 -1.83 5.14 8.90
C ARG A 168 -3.13 4.72 8.22
N PRO A 169 -3.77 3.58 8.55
CA PRO A 169 -5.07 3.25 7.99
C PRO A 169 -6.13 4.31 8.27
N ILE A 170 -6.25 4.78 9.50
CA ILE A 170 -7.24 5.80 9.84
C ILE A 170 -6.89 7.17 9.24
N PHE A 171 -5.61 7.53 9.13
CA PHE A 171 -5.18 8.74 8.42
C PHE A 171 -5.56 8.71 6.95
N LEU A 172 -5.42 7.56 6.27
CA LEU A 172 -5.86 7.38 4.90
C LEU A 172 -7.36 7.66 4.77
N SER A 173 -8.18 7.14 5.69
CA SER A 173 -9.64 7.33 5.67
C SER A 173 -10.02 8.78 5.91
N VAL A 174 -9.46 9.44 6.93
CA VAL A 174 -9.79 10.83 7.28
C VAL A 174 -9.38 11.81 6.17
N ILE A 175 -8.14 11.68 5.65
CA ILE A 175 -7.68 12.56 4.56
C ILE A 175 -8.48 12.30 3.27
N SER A 176 -8.86 11.05 3.03
CA SER A 176 -9.73 10.72 1.89
C SER A 176 -11.12 11.32 2.02
N ALA A 177 -11.70 11.24 3.20
CA ALA A 177 -13.00 11.85 3.49
C ALA A 177 -12.96 13.38 3.33
N LEU A 178 -11.86 14.01 3.75
CA LEU A 178 -11.62 15.44 3.51
C LEU A 178 -11.52 15.77 2.02
N ASN A 179 -10.73 15.00 1.26
CA ASN A 179 -10.55 15.20 -0.19
C ASN A 179 -11.86 14.94 -0.98
N GLN A 180 -12.76 14.15 -0.44
CA GLN A 180 -14.09 13.86 -0.99
C GLN A 180 -15.17 14.82 -0.48
N GLU A 181 -14.81 15.85 0.29
CA GLU A 181 -15.72 16.84 0.89
C GLU A 181 -16.80 16.21 1.81
N LYS A 182 -16.58 14.98 2.29
CA LYS A 182 -17.46 14.30 3.26
C LYS A 182 -17.33 14.90 4.65
N ILE A 183 -16.18 15.47 4.97
CA ILE A 183 -15.89 16.21 6.20
C ILE A 183 -15.21 17.53 5.84
N ASP A 184 -15.34 18.53 6.71
CA ASP A 184 -14.63 19.78 6.55
C ASP A 184 -13.22 19.75 7.15
N ILE A 185 -12.42 20.76 6.81
CA ILE A 185 -11.03 20.87 7.27
C ILE A 185 -10.92 20.98 8.78
N THR A 186 -11.87 21.69 9.42
CA THR A 186 -11.86 21.90 10.87
C THR A 186 -12.05 20.59 11.62
N MET A 187 -12.93 19.70 11.11
CA MET A 187 -13.13 18.36 11.66
C MET A 187 -11.87 17.51 11.52
N ALA A 188 -11.24 17.52 10.34
CA ALA A 188 -10.00 16.79 10.11
C ALA A 188 -8.88 17.29 11.04
N GLU A 189 -8.68 18.59 11.19
CA GLU A 189 -7.69 19.18 12.08
C GLU A 189 -7.93 18.78 13.55
N LYS A 190 -9.16 18.87 14.04
CA LYS A 190 -9.52 18.42 15.39
C LYS A 190 -9.21 16.96 15.62
N PHE A 191 -9.51 16.11 14.63
CA PHE A 191 -9.22 14.67 14.69
C PHE A 191 -7.70 14.40 14.80
N PHE A 192 -6.89 15.05 13.98
CA PHE A 192 -5.43 14.87 14.04
C PHE A 192 -4.85 15.37 15.37
N LEU A 193 -5.33 16.50 15.89
CA LEU A 193 -4.91 17.01 17.21
C LEU A 193 -5.35 16.07 18.34
N PHE A 194 -6.57 15.53 18.25
CA PHE A 194 -7.05 14.54 19.22
C PHE A 194 -6.16 13.30 19.23
N LEU A 195 -5.85 12.72 18.06
CA LEU A 195 -4.99 11.53 17.98
C LEU A 195 -3.58 11.79 18.49
N GLN A 196 -3.02 12.98 18.26
CA GLN A 196 -1.73 13.38 18.82
C GLN A 196 -1.76 13.37 20.34
N ASN A 197 -2.77 14.02 20.95
CA ASN A 197 -2.96 14.08 22.39
C ASN A 197 -3.23 12.70 22.99
N PHE A 198 -4.10 11.92 22.34
CA PHE A 198 -4.40 10.55 22.74
C PHE A 198 -3.14 9.69 22.73
N TYR A 199 -2.35 9.74 21.65
CA TYR A 199 -1.10 8.97 21.57
C TYR A 199 -0.14 9.38 22.68
N PHE A 200 0.03 10.67 22.95
CA PHE A 200 0.89 11.13 24.03
C PHE A 200 0.41 10.62 25.39
N ALA A 201 -0.85 10.76 25.69
CA ALA A 201 -1.44 10.29 26.96
C ALA A 201 -1.36 8.76 27.09
N TYR A 202 -1.82 8.02 26.08
CA TYR A 202 -1.86 6.56 26.10
C TYR A 202 -0.49 5.91 25.98
N GLY A 203 0.31 6.33 24.99
CA GLY A 203 1.58 5.67 24.67
C GLY A 203 2.72 6.15 25.55
N VAL A 204 2.83 7.47 25.80
CA VAL A 204 3.98 8.04 26.50
C VAL A 204 3.74 8.07 28.03
N ILE A 205 2.57 8.53 28.47
CA ILE A 205 2.28 8.65 29.92
C ILE A 205 1.88 7.31 30.50
N CYS A 206 0.93 6.60 29.88
CA CYS A 206 0.38 5.35 30.42
C CYS A 206 1.17 4.11 30.00
N GLY A 207 2.16 4.21 29.11
CA GLY A 207 2.93 3.06 28.61
C GLY A 207 2.08 2.04 27.84
N GLY A 208 1.01 2.49 27.20
CA GLY A 208 0.08 1.66 26.44
C GLY A 208 0.76 0.96 25.26
N LYS A 209 0.39 -0.31 25.02
CA LYS A 209 0.95 -1.07 23.91
C LYS A 209 0.26 -0.72 22.59
N SER A 210 1.04 -0.41 21.55
CA SER A 210 0.53 -0.03 20.24
C SER A 210 -0.42 -1.06 19.64
N ASN A 211 -0.07 -2.34 19.69
CA ASN A 211 -0.86 -3.42 19.11
C ASN A 211 -2.24 -3.62 19.77
N ALA A 212 -2.44 -3.11 20.98
CA ALA A 212 -3.75 -3.14 21.64
C ALA A 212 -4.80 -2.23 20.94
N LEU A 213 -4.34 -1.31 20.09
CA LEU A 213 -5.19 -0.36 19.36
C LEU A 213 -5.47 -0.81 17.91
N ASP A 214 -4.83 -1.87 17.44
CA ASP A 214 -4.87 -2.27 16.02
C ASP A 214 -6.29 -2.53 15.52
N ASP A 215 -7.10 -3.27 16.29
CA ASP A 215 -8.47 -3.60 15.90
C ASP A 215 -9.35 -2.34 15.92
N THR A 216 -9.24 -1.52 16.98
CA THR A 216 -9.95 -0.25 17.08
C THR A 216 -9.62 0.68 15.91
N VAL A 217 -8.33 0.84 15.58
CA VAL A 217 -7.90 1.66 14.42
C VAL A 217 -8.47 1.11 13.12
N THR A 218 -8.51 -0.20 12.94
CA THR A 218 -9.07 -0.86 11.75
C THR A 218 -10.57 -0.57 11.62
N ASP A 219 -11.32 -0.75 12.70
CA ASP A 219 -12.78 -0.56 12.72
C ASP A 219 -13.15 0.89 12.41
N TYR A 220 -12.50 1.84 13.07
CA TYR A 220 -12.77 3.27 12.80
C TYR A 220 -12.30 3.70 11.41
N ALA A 221 -11.15 3.23 10.94
CA ALA A 221 -10.68 3.52 9.60
C ALA A 221 -11.70 3.06 8.54
N LYS A 222 -12.24 1.84 8.70
CA LYS A 222 -13.25 1.27 7.83
C LYS A 222 -14.56 2.04 7.92
N LYS A 223 -15.05 2.36 9.13
CA LYS A 223 -16.27 3.13 9.34
C LYS A 223 -16.21 4.48 8.62
N ILE A 224 -15.10 5.22 8.75
CA ILE A 224 -14.89 6.51 8.07
C ILE A 224 -14.83 6.36 6.54
N GLU A 225 -14.22 5.32 6.02
CA GLU A 225 -14.04 5.13 4.57
C GLU A 225 -15.33 4.67 3.88
N THR A 226 -16.08 3.74 4.49
CA THR A 226 -17.15 2.99 3.81
C THR A 226 -18.57 3.32 4.27
N GLU A 227 -18.75 3.93 5.44
CA GLU A 227 -20.06 4.19 6.03
C GLU A 227 -20.30 5.71 6.14
N ASP A 228 -20.26 6.23 7.36
CA ASP A 228 -20.44 7.66 7.64
C ASP A 228 -19.14 8.25 8.22
N ALA A 229 -18.47 9.04 7.38
CA ALA A 229 -17.21 9.66 7.77
C ALA A 229 -17.34 10.60 8.98
N LYS A 230 -18.47 11.32 9.10
CA LYS A 230 -18.70 12.24 10.23
C LYS A 230 -18.96 11.47 11.52
N ALA A 231 -19.82 10.46 11.49
CA ALA A 231 -20.09 9.63 12.65
C ALA A 231 -18.82 8.89 13.10
N GLY A 232 -18.02 8.33 12.17
CA GLY A 232 -16.77 7.64 12.49
C GLY A 232 -15.67 8.52 13.08
N ILE A 233 -15.76 9.84 13.01
CA ILE A 233 -14.81 10.79 13.59
C ILE A 233 -15.30 11.33 14.95
N ILE A 234 -16.61 11.42 15.14
CA ILE A 234 -17.22 11.99 16.35
C ILE A 234 -17.30 10.94 17.48
N ASP A 235 -17.55 9.66 17.14
CA ASP A 235 -17.59 8.55 18.10
C ASP A 235 -16.19 8.24 18.68
#